data_eed89b4c8b5d96357a21c3d96827a770
#
_entry.id   eed89b4c8b5d96357a21c3d96827a770
#
_cell.length_a   1.000
_cell.length_b   1.000
_cell.length_c   1.000
_cell.angle_alpha   90.00
_cell.angle_beta   90.00
_cell.angle_gamma   90.00
#
_symmetry.space_group_name_H-M   'P 1'
#
loop_
_entity.id
_entity.type
_entity.pdbx_description
1 polymer ?
#
loop_
_entity_poly.entity_id
_entity_poly.type
_entity_poly.pdbx_seq_one_letter_code
_entity_poly.pdbx_strand_id
1 'polypeptide(L)'
;MRVPEAWHSDMIAAIRETKYPDLIDDTYEIQIRTILSEGWHEVEHDFRYKCQNDWKEYPEESRLLNGIFASLESNEWSLLTLFDKLSYSNYKNEEWNCMVRNKLRIHFVDESLSEDVLSYLSTHPEIAKKIFKASRSELLEGILREGFTSPLTYDTTVHLINHIEVKDRKLSAMEDPALKTELDSLFGVV
;
A
#
# COMPACT_ATOMS: atom_id res chain seq x y z
N MET A 1 -19.09 6.64 8.06
CA MET A 1 -19.75 6.19 6.81
C MET A 1 -21.03 5.46 7.19
N ARG A 2 -22.03 5.41 6.29
CA ARG A 2 -23.22 4.58 6.50
C ARG A 2 -23.05 3.25 5.76
N VAL A 3 -23.68 2.21 6.28
CA VAL A 3 -23.67 0.89 5.64
C VAL A 3 -24.32 0.97 4.25
N PRO A 4 -23.73 0.36 3.21
CA PRO A 4 -24.33 0.30 1.88
C PRO A 4 -25.77 -0.26 1.91
N GLU A 5 -26.66 0.30 1.10
CA GLU A 5 -28.09 -0.01 1.10
C GLU A 5 -28.36 -1.52 0.85
N ALA A 6 -27.50 -2.17 0.06
CA ALA A 6 -27.58 -3.61 -0.22
C ALA A 6 -27.38 -4.50 1.02
N TRP A 7 -26.68 -4.01 2.05
CA TRP A 7 -26.41 -4.77 3.30
C TRP A 7 -27.25 -4.28 4.47
N HIS A 8 -28.01 -3.21 4.27
CA HIS A 8 -28.76 -2.56 5.33
C HIS A 8 -29.82 -3.46 5.95
N SER A 9 -30.53 -4.27 5.16
CA SER A 9 -31.56 -5.20 5.63
C SER A 9 -30.98 -6.31 6.52
N ASP A 10 -29.87 -6.90 6.11
CA ASP A 10 -29.22 -7.99 6.83
C ASP A 10 -28.60 -7.48 8.14
N MET A 11 -28.00 -6.29 8.10
CA MET A 11 -27.45 -5.63 9.28
C MET A 11 -28.55 -5.28 10.29
N ILE A 12 -29.67 -4.70 9.85
CA ILE A 12 -30.82 -4.39 10.73
C ILE A 12 -31.39 -5.65 11.36
N ALA A 13 -31.47 -6.75 10.61
CA ALA A 13 -31.91 -8.04 11.15
C ALA A 13 -30.94 -8.52 12.25
N ALA A 14 -29.64 -8.50 11.99
CA ALA A 14 -28.63 -8.90 12.95
C ALA A 14 -28.62 -8.00 14.22
N ILE A 15 -28.79 -6.68 14.06
CA ILE A 15 -28.85 -5.75 15.19
C ILE A 15 -30.05 -6.05 16.09
N ARG A 16 -31.22 -6.36 15.54
CA ARG A 16 -32.43 -6.68 16.31
C ARG A 16 -32.29 -7.94 17.17
N GLU A 17 -31.38 -8.84 16.80
CA GLU A 17 -31.08 -10.05 17.57
C GLU A 17 -30.08 -9.79 18.73
N THR A 18 -29.47 -8.60 18.80
CA THR A 18 -28.56 -8.26 19.87
C THR A 18 -29.28 -7.92 21.18
N LYS A 19 -28.55 -8.00 22.28
CA LYS A 19 -29.10 -7.65 23.61
C LYS A 19 -29.46 -6.17 23.77
N TYR A 20 -28.80 -5.29 22.98
CA TYR A 20 -28.93 -3.83 23.09
C TYR A 20 -29.01 -3.19 21.69
N PRO A 21 -30.11 -3.45 20.95
CA PRO A 21 -30.26 -2.96 19.58
C PRO A 21 -30.26 -1.43 19.47
N ASP A 22 -30.75 -0.72 20.50
CA ASP A 22 -30.83 0.75 20.51
C ASP A 22 -29.47 1.45 20.69
N LEU A 23 -28.41 0.69 21.01
CA LEU A 23 -27.05 1.21 21.12
C LEU A 23 -26.22 1.08 19.84
N ILE A 24 -26.79 0.46 18.79
CA ILE A 24 -26.13 0.21 17.53
C ILE A 24 -26.85 1.00 16.44
N ASP A 25 -26.11 1.83 15.73
CA ASP A 25 -26.62 2.56 14.56
C ASP A 25 -26.12 1.96 13.23
N ASP A 26 -26.49 2.57 12.11
CA ASP A 26 -26.13 2.15 10.76
C ASP A 26 -24.81 2.77 10.26
N THR A 27 -24.00 3.29 11.18
CA THR A 27 -22.72 3.91 10.85
C THR A 27 -21.53 3.00 11.18
N TYR A 28 -20.44 3.19 10.45
CA TYR A 28 -19.16 2.57 10.78
C TYR A 28 -18.03 3.54 10.51
N GLU A 29 -16.95 3.38 11.26
CA GLU A 29 -15.72 4.14 11.07
C GLU A 29 -14.69 3.26 10.36
N ILE A 30 -14.06 3.81 9.31
CA ILE A 30 -12.88 3.22 8.69
C ILE A 30 -11.67 4.00 9.19
N GLN A 31 -10.78 3.31 9.90
CA GLN A 31 -9.52 3.88 10.36
C GLN A 31 -8.39 3.35 9.49
N ILE A 32 -7.61 4.26 8.89
CA ILE A 32 -6.44 3.92 8.09
C ILE A 32 -5.22 4.28 8.92
N ARG A 33 -4.43 3.28 9.27
CA ARG A 33 -3.27 3.43 10.15
C ARG A 33 -2.08 2.64 9.62
N THR A 34 -0.88 3.06 10.02
CA THR A 34 0.32 2.25 9.86
C THR A 34 0.43 1.25 11.01
N ILE A 35 1.30 0.24 10.88
CA ILE A 35 1.55 -0.73 11.96
C ILE A 35 2.04 -0.04 13.23
N LEU A 36 2.90 0.99 13.10
CA LEU A 36 3.42 1.72 14.27
C LEU A 36 2.35 2.60 14.90
N SER A 37 1.53 3.28 14.10
CA SER A 37 0.44 4.10 14.62
C SER A 37 -0.70 3.27 15.21
N GLU A 38 -0.94 2.05 14.70
CA GLU A 38 -1.91 1.12 15.29
C GLU A 38 -1.43 0.61 16.64
N GLY A 39 -0.18 0.14 16.71
CA GLY A 39 0.39 -0.30 17.99
C GLY A 39 0.38 0.80 19.05
N TRP A 40 0.67 2.05 18.65
CA TRP A 40 0.53 3.20 19.54
C TRP A 40 -0.92 3.44 19.98
N HIS A 41 -1.87 3.36 19.03
CA HIS A 41 -3.28 3.60 19.35
C HIS A 41 -3.79 2.62 20.41
N GLU A 42 -3.44 1.34 20.31
CA GLU A 42 -3.80 0.33 21.31
C GLU A 42 -3.23 0.68 22.69
N VAL A 43 -1.96 1.10 22.75
CA VAL A 43 -1.32 1.53 24.01
C VAL A 43 -2.01 2.77 24.57
N GLU A 44 -2.23 3.78 23.76
CA GLU A 44 -2.87 5.04 24.18
C GLU A 44 -4.30 4.81 24.63
N HIS A 45 -5.07 4.05 23.86
CA HIS A 45 -6.47 3.77 24.13
C HIS A 45 -6.66 2.94 25.42
N ASP A 46 -5.91 1.85 25.57
CA ASP A 46 -6.12 0.93 26.67
C ASP A 46 -5.45 1.37 27.97
N PHE A 47 -4.31 2.02 27.92
CA PHE A 47 -3.53 2.38 29.11
C PHE A 47 -3.58 3.86 29.48
N ARG A 48 -4.03 4.76 28.61
CA ARG A 48 -4.20 6.17 28.96
C ARG A 48 -5.64 6.62 28.83
N TYR A 49 -6.28 6.46 27.68
CA TYR A 49 -7.65 6.95 27.46
C TYR A 49 -8.66 6.28 28.39
N LYS A 50 -8.66 4.95 28.47
CA LYS A 50 -9.54 4.20 29.39
C LYS A 50 -9.16 4.40 30.89
N CYS A 51 -7.92 4.74 31.16
CA CYS A 51 -7.37 4.87 32.50
C CYS A 51 -7.00 6.32 32.86
N GLN A 52 -7.77 7.31 32.40
CA GLN A 52 -7.45 8.74 32.55
C GLN A 52 -7.16 9.14 34.00
N ASN A 53 -7.83 8.55 34.99
CA ASN A 53 -7.62 8.85 36.39
C ASN A 53 -6.21 8.48 36.89
N ASP A 54 -5.61 7.45 36.30
CA ASP A 54 -4.26 6.99 36.68
C ASP A 54 -3.18 8.00 36.22
N TRP A 55 -3.47 8.80 35.20
CA TRP A 55 -2.53 9.75 34.60
C TRP A 55 -2.71 11.20 35.12
N LYS A 56 -3.80 11.48 35.84
CA LYS A 56 -4.18 12.83 36.20
C LYS A 56 -3.14 13.56 37.05
N GLU A 57 -2.48 12.83 37.94
CA GLU A 57 -1.46 13.39 38.84
C GLU A 57 -0.02 13.23 38.26
N TYR A 58 0.11 12.70 37.01
CA TYR A 58 1.37 12.38 36.38
C TYR A 58 1.56 13.08 35.02
N PRO A 59 1.58 14.43 34.99
CA PRO A 59 1.68 15.18 33.72
C PRO A 59 3.04 15.03 33.02
N GLU A 60 4.11 14.72 33.75
CA GLU A 60 5.43 14.48 33.15
C GLU A 60 5.49 13.16 32.42
N GLU A 61 4.95 12.10 33.01
CA GLU A 61 4.84 10.78 32.38
C GLU A 61 3.94 10.83 31.15
N SER A 62 2.86 11.60 31.19
CA SER A 62 2.00 11.84 30.04
C SER A 62 2.74 12.55 28.91
N ARG A 63 3.63 13.51 29.20
CA ARG A 63 4.50 14.13 28.19
C ARG A 63 5.53 13.17 27.63
N LEU A 64 6.13 12.32 28.47
CA LEU A 64 7.07 11.27 28.02
C LEU A 64 6.38 10.31 27.05
N LEU A 65 5.16 9.88 27.35
CA LEU A 65 4.36 9.03 26.46
C LEU A 65 4.12 9.70 25.10
N ASN A 66 3.78 10.98 25.09
CA ASN A 66 3.65 11.75 23.83
C ASN A 66 4.99 11.86 23.07
N GLY A 67 6.11 11.96 23.78
CA GLY A 67 7.44 11.96 23.19
C GLY A 67 7.79 10.62 22.50
N ILE A 68 7.37 9.51 23.10
CA ILE A 68 7.51 8.18 22.49
C ILE A 68 6.70 8.12 21.18
N PHE A 69 5.48 8.61 21.17
CA PHE A 69 4.67 8.68 19.95
C PHE A 69 5.34 9.49 18.84
N ALA A 70 5.81 10.70 19.15
CA ALA A 70 6.55 11.52 18.18
C ALA A 70 7.80 10.83 17.63
N SER A 71 8.45 10.00 18.44
CA SER A 71 9.58 9.17 17.99
C SER A 71 9.15 8.06 17.04
N LEU A 72 7.99 7.43 17.26
CA LEU A 72 7.43 6.43 16.34
C LEU A 72 7.11 7.05 14.97
N GLU A 73 6.47 8.22 14.93
CA GLU A 73 6.22 8.95 13.68
C GLU A 73 7.52 9.30 12.94
N SER A 74 8.54 9.76 13.67
CA SER A 74 9.86 10.04 13.09
C SER A 74 10.54 8.79 12.52
N ASN A 75 10.35 7.65 13.17
CA ASN A 75 10.87 6.36 12.69
C ASN A 75 10.15 5.88 11.42
N GLU A 76 8.86 6.13 11.25
CA GLU A 76 8.14 5.83 10.01
C GLU A 76 8.75 6.59 8.82
N TRP A 77 8.97 7.89 8.96
CA TRP A 77 9.66 8.70 7.93
C TRP A 77 11.07 8.18 7.63
N SER A 78 11.79 7.77 8.67
CA SER A 78 13.14 7.21 8.53
C SER A 78 13.12 5.89 7.75
N LEU A 79 12.13 5.02 7.98
CA LEU A 79 11.94 3.79 7.22
C LEU A 79 11.66 4.07 5.73
N LEU A 80 10.79 5.01 5.41
CA LEU A 80 10.51 5.38 4.02
C LEU A 80 11.78 5.89 3.32
N THR A 81 12.53 6.77 3.99
CA THR A 81 13.80 7.31 3.49
C THR A 81 14.85 6.21 3.27
N LEU A 82 14.91 5.22 4.17
CA LEU A 82 15.81 4.08 4.05
C LEU A 82 15.47 3.24 2.81
N PHE A 83 14.20 2.91 2.59
CA PHE A 83 13.79 2.16 1.41
C PHE A 83 14.03 2.92 0.09
N ASP A 84 13.85 4.24 0.08
CA ASP A 84 14.17 5.05 -1.09
C ASP A 84 15.67 5.05 -1.41
N LYS A 85 16.52 5.15 -0.39
CA LYS A 85 18.00 5.03 -0.55
C LYS A 85 18.38 3.63 -1.03
N LEU A 86 17.78 2.58 -0.45
CA LEU A 86 18.05 1.20 -0.82
C LEU A 86 17.63 0.93 -2.26
N SER A 87 16.44 1.37 -2.68
CA SER A 87 15.97 1.21 -4.05
C SER A 87 16.87 1.94 -5.05
N TYR A 88 17.40 3.12 -4.70
CA TYR A 88 18.37 3.84 -5.52
C TYR A 88 19.69 3.07 -5.65
N SER A 89 20.21 2.50 -4.55
CA SER A 89 21.41 1.67 -4.59
C SER A 89 21.21 0.44 -5.47
N ASN A 90 20.07 -0.25 -5.32
CA ASN A 90 19.73 -1.40 -6.17
C ASN A 90 19.64 -0.98 -7.67
N TYR A 91 19.02 0.16 -7.98
CA TYR A 91 19.00 0.72 -9.32
C TYR A 91 20.43 0.95 -9.87
N LYS A 92 21.34 1.50 -9.08
CA LYS A 92 22.72 1.76 -9.47
C LYS A 92 23.53 0.49 -9.71
N ASN A 93 23.19 -0.58 -9.02
CA ASN A 93 23.86 -1.89 -9.12
C ASN A 93 23.14 -2.83 -10.11
N GLU A 94 22.11 -2.37 -10.83
CA GLU A 94 21.31 -3.17 -11.76
C GLU A 94 20.63 -4.39 -11.10
N GLU A 95 20.34 -4.28 -9.80
CA GLU A 95 19.63 -5.30 -9.02
C GLU A 95 18.10 -5.10 -9.16
N TRP A 96 17.55 -5.40 -10.35
CA TRP A 96 16.20 -5.00 -10.74
C TRP A 96 15.10 -5.54 -9.82
N ASN A 97 15.17 -6.80 -9.41
CA ASN A 97 14.22 -7.38 -8.45
C ASN A 97 14.19 -6.59 -7.13
N CYS A 98 15.38 -6.33 -6.58
CA CYS A 98 15.51 -5.57 -5.33
C CYS A 98 15.05 -4.11 -5.52
N MET A 99 15.36 -3.50 -6.66
CA MET A 99 14.92 -2.16 -7.02
C MET A 99 13.40 -2.06 -7.01
N VAL A 100 12.70 -2.93 -7.74
CA VAL A 100 11.24 -2.93 -7.84
C VAL A 100 10.61 -3.15 -6.46
N ARG A 101 11.06 -4.15 -5.71
CA ARG A 101 10.56 -4.47 -4.38
C ARG A 101 10.71 -3.30 -3.41
N ASN A 102 11.91 -2.74 -3.32
CA ASN A 102 12.20 -1.67 -2.37
C ASN A 102 11.58 -0.33 -2.77
N LYS A 103 11.43 -0.08 -4.07
CA LYS A 103 10.77 1.12 -4.58
C LYS A 103 9.27 1.09 -4.33
N LEU A 104 8.63 -0.01 -4.63
CA LEU A 104 7.18 -0.10 -4.58
C LEU A 104 6.66 -0.50 -3.21
N ARG A 105 7.43 -1.29 -2.43
CA ARG A 105 7.01 -1.74 -1.10
C ARG A 105 5.62 -2.40 -1.12
N ILE A 106 5.39 -3.23 -2.14
CA ILE A 106 4.19 -4.03 -2.33
C ILE A 106 4.53 -5.49 -1.98
N HIS A 107 3.56 -6.22 -1.48
CA HIS A 107 3.69 -7.67 -1.34
C HIS A 107 3.41 -8.33 -2.69
N PHE A 108 4.44 -8.93 -3.27
CA PHE A 108 4.33 -9.68 -4.52
C PHE A 108 3.96 -11.14 -4.24
N VAL A 109 3.22 -11.76 -5.16
CA VAL A 109 2.83 -13.18 -5.05
C VAL A 109 3.89 -14.13 -5.58
N ASP A 110 4.94 -13.61 -6.21
CA ASP A 110 6.12 -14.32 -6.73
C ASP A 110 7.42 -13.76 -6.13
N GLU A 111 8.58 -14.31 -6.53
CA GLU A 111 9.86 -13.97 -5.94
C GLU A 111 10.74 -13.08 -6.82
N SER A 112 10.49 -13.02 -8.14
CA SER A 112 11.36 -12.31 -9.09
C SER A 112 10.67 -11.95 -10.40
N LEU A 113 11.26 -10.99 -11.11
CA LEU A 113 11.00 -10.73 -12.53
C LEU A 113 11.40 -11.95 -13.38
N SER A 114 10.73 -12.13 -14.51
CA SER A 114 11.13 -13.10 -15.55
C SER A 114 12.50 -12.75 -16.15
N GLU A 115 13.16 -13.76 -16.70
CA GLU A 115 14.46 -13.58 -17.34
C GLU A 115 14.39 -12.61 -18.52
N ASP A 116 13.29 -12.61 -19.26
CA ASP A 116 13.07 -11.72 -20.41
C ASP A 116 13.02 -10.25 -19.96
N VAL A 117 12.24 -9.95 -18.92
CA VAL A 117 12.15 -8.60 -18.36
C VAL A 117 13.47 -8.16 -17.73
N LEU A 118 14.14 -9.05 -16.97
CA LEU A 118 15.47 -8.78 -16.40
C LEU A 118 16.49 -8.44 -17.48
N SER A 119 16.58 -9.26 -18.53
CA SER A 119 17.48 -9.04 -19.66
C SER A 119 17.16 -7.74 -20.40
N TYR A 120 15.88 -7.46 -20.56
CA TYR A 120 15.42 -6.22 -21.19
C TYR A 120 15.85 -4.98 -20.40
N LEU A 121 15.61 -4.96 -19.10
CA LEU A 121 16.00 -3.84 -18.24
C LEU A 121 17.51 -3.63 -18.19
N SER A 122 18.31 -4.71 -18.20
CA SER A 122 19.77 -4.65 -18.23
C SER A 122 20.32 -4.08 -19.54
N THR A 123 19.60 -4.31 -20.65
CA THR A 123 20.00 -3.79 -21.97
C THR A 123 19.40 -2.42 -22.31
N HIS A 124 18.41 -1.97 -21.53
CA HIS A 124 17.71 -0.69 -21.74
C HIS A 124 17.65 0.13 -20.43
N PRO A 125 18.78 0.69 -19.99
CA PRO A 125 18.88 1.41 -18.72
C PRO A 125 17.97 2.65 -18.64
N GLU A 126 17.59 3.21 -19.79
CA GLU A 126 16.61 4.31 -19.86
C GLU A 126 15.20 3.87 -19.45
N ILE A 127 14.81 2.63 -19.77
CA ILE A 127 13.53 2.05 -19.34
C ILE A 127 13.58 1.70 -17.85
N ALA A 128 14.64 1.06 -17.40
CA ALA A 128 14.86 0.79 -15.97
C ALA A 128 14.82 2.09 -15.15
N LYS A 129 15.37 3.19 -15.68
CA LYS A 129 15.30 4.51 -15.05
C LYS A 129 13.87 5.06 -14.96
N LYS A 130 13.05 4.85 -15.98
CA LYS A 130 11.64 5.28 -15.96
C LYS A 130 10.86 4.47 -14.92
N ILE A 131 11.03 3.14 -14.87
CA ILE A 131 10.43 2.27 -13.86
C ILE A 131 10.87 2.68 -12.45
N PHE A 132 12.17 2.93 -12.23
CA PHE A 132 12.66 3.43 -10.95
C PHE A 132 12.01 4.76 -10.53
N LYS A 133 11.70 5.65 -11.49
CA LYS A 133 11.06 6.95 -11.23
C LYS A 133 9.55 6.86 -11.05
N ALA A 134 8.93 5.75 -11.41
CA ALA A 134 7.49 5.58 -11.34
C ALA A 134 6.96 5.86 -9.92
N SER A 135 5.78 6.46 -9.88
CA SER A 135 5.10 6.81 -8.64
C SER A 135 4.34 5.62 -8.07
N ARG A 136 4.71 5.19 -6.85
CA ARG A 136 3.95 4.17 -6.12
C ARG A 136 2.48 4.60 -5.91
N SER A 137 2.23 5.86 -5.64
CA SER A 137 0.88 6.37 -5.40
C SER A 137 0.05 6.29 -6.68
N GLU A 138 0.59 6.75 -7.82
CA GLU A 138 -0.11 6.68 -9.11
C GLU A 138 -0.39 5.24 -9.55
N LEU A 139 0.55 4.32 -9.28
CA LEU A 139 0.35 2.90 -9.52
C LEU A 139 -0.82 2.34 -8.70
N LEU A 140 -0.84 2.58 -7.39
CA LEU A 140 -1.91 2.08 -6.50
C LEU A 140 -3.26 2.74 -6.79
N GLU A 141 -3.27 4.03 -7.07
CA GLU A 141 -4.49 4.74 -7.48
C GLU A 141 -5.02 4.21 -8.82
N GLY A 142 -4.14 3.94 -9.79
CA GLY A 142 -4.49 3.32 -11.06
C GLY A 142 -5.14 1.95 -10.87
N ILE A 143 -4.51 1.06 -10.07
CA ILE A 143 -5.06 -0.26 -9.75
C ILE A 143 -6.48 -0.16 -9.17
N LEU A 144 -6.68 0.73 -8.20
CA LEU A 144 -7.97 0.87 -7.52
C LEU A 144 -9.04 1.52 -8.40
N ARG A 145 -8.68 2.58 -9.13
CA ARG A 145 -9.62 3.34 -9.96
C ARG A 145 -10.10 2.55 -11.17
N GLU A 146 -9.20 1.86 -11.84
CA GLU A 146 -9.52 1.13 -13.06
C GLU A 146 -9.99 -0.32 -12.78
N GLY A 147 -9.92 -0.77 -11.52
CA GLY A 147 -10.42 -2.09 -11.13
C GLY A 147 -9.56 -3.25 -11.63
N PHE A 148 -8.23 -3.09 -11.65
CA PHE A 148 -7.29 -4.14 -12.03
C PHE A 148 -7.40 -5.34 -11.11
N THR A 149 -7.48 -6.56 -11.67
CA THR A 149 -7.78 -7.79 -10.93
C THR A 149 -6.71 -8.88 -10.98
N SER A 150 -5.77 -8.81 -11.92
CA SER A 150 -4.69 -9.78 -12.01
C SER A 150 -3.78 -9.76 -10.79
N PRO A 151 -3.16 -10.91 -10.41
CA PRO A 151 -2.24 -10.98 -9.29
C PRO A 151 -1.06 -10.03 -9.45
N LEU A 152 -0.65 -9.37 -8.37
CA LEU A 152 0.51 -8.48 -8.36
C LEU A 152 1.81 -9.30 -8.28
N THR A 153 2.27 -9.80 -9.43
CA THR A 153 3.61 -10.34 -9.61
C THR A 153 4.60 -9.21 -9.89
N TYR A 154 5.90 -9.51 -9.88
CA TYR A 154 6.92 -8.56 -10.32
C TYR A 154 6.69 -8.11 -11.76
N ASP A 155 6.49 -9.06 -12.67
CA ASP A 155 6.25 -8.76 -14.08
C ASP A 155 4.97 -7.97 -14.29
N THR A 156 3.85 -8.43 -13.72
CA THR A 156 2.56 -7.73 -13.79
C THR A 156 2.69 -6.28 -13.33
N THR A 157 3.44 -6.04 -12.27
CA THR A 157 3.63 -4.69 -11.73
C THR A 157 4.51 -3.82 -12.63
N VAL A 158 5.55 -4.39 -13.24
CA VAL A 158 6.38 -3.67 -14.22
C VAL A 158 5.57 -3.34 -15.47
N HIS A 159 4.71 -4.25 -15.94
CA HIS A 159 3.81 -4.01 -17.06
C HIS A 159 2.73 -2.97 -16.74
N LEU A 160 2.17 -2.98 -15.54
CA LEU A 160 1.27 -1.91 -15.05
C LEU A 160 1.95 -0.54 -15.10
N ILE A 161 3.16 -0.43 -14.58
CA ILE A 161 3.96 0.81 -14.65
C ILE A 161 4.19 1.20 -16.12
N ASN A 162 4.43 0.22 -16.98
CA ASN A 162 4.57 0.48 -18.39
C ASN A 162 3.32 1.09 -19.01
N HIS A 163 2.14 0.55 -18.71
CA HIS A 163 0.86 1.07 -19.20
C HIS A 163 0.44 2.40 -18.58
N ILE A 164 0.87 2.71 -17.38
CA ILE A 164 0.55 3.99 -16.72
C ILE A 164 1.52 5.09 -17.15
N GLU A 165 2.83 4.85 -17.06
CA GLU A 165 3.84 5.91 -17.16
C GLU A 165 4.86 5.75 -18.27
N VAL A 166 5.43 4.53 -18.48
CA VAL A 166 6.63 4.33 -19.30
C VAL A 166 6.33 4.35 -20.79
N LYS A 167 5.24 3.68 -21.19
CA LYS A 167 4.75 3.57 -22.56
C LYS A 167 5.76 2.97 -23.55
N ASP A 168 6.45 1.91 -23.14
CA ASP A 168 7.42 1.20 -23.98
C ASP A 168 6.76 -0.01 -24.69
N ARG A 169 6.78 -0.01 -26.02
CA ARG A 169 6.13 -1.04 -26.85
C ARG A 169 6.79 -2.41 -26.78
N LYS A 170 8.13 -2.44 -26.57
CA LYS A 170 8.84 -3.72 -26.50
C LYS A 170 8.55 -4.40 -25.16
N LEU A 171 8.49 -3.64 -24.09
CA LEU A 171 8.09 -4.15 -22.79
C LEU A 171 6.63 -4.65 -22.83
N SER A 172 5.72 -3.93 -23.48
CA SER A 172 4.34 -4.39 -23.67
C SER A 172 4.23 -5.65 -24.56
N ALA A 173 5.18 -5.88 -25.47
CA ALA A 173 5.20 -7.09 -26.28
C ALA A 173 5.62 -8.36 -25.48
N MET A 174 6.13 -8.21 -24.26
CA MET A 174 6.50 -9.32 -23.37
C MET A 174 5.37 -9.75 -22.44
N GLU A 175 4.24 -9.04 -22.46
CA GLU A 175 3.08 -9.35 -21.65
C GLU A 175 2.41 -10.66 -22.04
N ASP A 176 1.98 -11.41 -21.03
CA ASP A 176 1.06 -12.54 -21.27
C ASP A 176 -0.21 -12.03 -21.98
N PRO A 177 -0.75 -12.78 -22.97
CA PRO A 177 -1.92 -12.33 -23.75
C PRO A 177 -3.15 -11.95 -22.89
N ALA A 178 -3.40 -12.65 -21.78
CA ALA A 178 -4.52 -12.35 -20.90
C ALA A 178 -4.27 -11.04 -20.13
N LEU A 179 -3.08 -10.88 -19.56
CA LEU A 179 -2.64 -9.66 -18.90
C LEU A 179 -2.68 -8.46 -19.87
N LYS A 180 -2.16 -8.63 -21.09
CA LYS A 180 -2.19 -7.60 -22.12
C LYS A 180 -3.61 -7.12 -22.43
N THR A 181 -4.55 -8.05 -22.58
CA THR A 181 -5.94 -7.74 -22.83
C THR A 181 -6.54 -6.90 -21.69
N GLU A 182 -6.27 -7.26 -20.44
CA GLU A 182 -6.73 -6.50 -19.28
C GLU A 182 -6.10 -5.10 -19.25
N LEU A 183 -4.78 -5.00 -19.39
CA LEU A 183 -4.06 -3.73 -19.35
C LEU A 183 -4.45 -2.79 -20.48
N ASP A 184 -4.56 -3.28 -21.71
CA ASP A 184 -5.01 -2.50 -22.87
C ASP A 184 -6.44 -1.99 -22.68
N SER A 185 -7.31 -2.79 -22.05
CA SER A 185 -8.70 -2.40 -21.74
C SER A 185 -8.79 -1.32 -20.67
N LEU A 186 -7.97 -1.40 -19.63
CA LEU A 186 -8.03 -0.51 -18.46
C LEU A 186 -7.22 0.78 -18.67
N PHE A 187 -6.03 0.68 -19.26
CA PHE A 187 -5.08 1.79 -19.35
C PHE A 187 -4.78 2.25 -20.78
N GLY A 188 -5.38 1.61 -21.78
CA GLY A 188 -5.15 1.87 -23.19
C GLY A 188 -3.91 1.13 -23.74
N VAL A 189 -3.91 0.99 -25.06
CA VAL A 189 -2.84 0.29 -25.82
C VAL A 189 -1.53 1.09 -25.77
N VAL A 190 -0.42 0.40 -25.54
CA VAL A 190 0.94 0.96 -25.51
C VAL A 190 1.64 0.83 -26.87
#